data_484aaa24ccef0e3ef30eda88b61c4825
#
_entry.id   484aaa24ccef0e3ef30eda88b61c4825
#
_cell.length_a   1.000
_cell.length_b   1.000
_cell.length_c   1.000
_cell.angle_alpha   90.00
_cell.angle_beta   90.00
_cell.angle_gamma   90.00
#
_symmetry.space_group_name_H-M   'P 1'
#
loop_
_entity.id
_entity.type
_entity.pdbx_description
1 polymer ?
#
loop_
_entity_poly.entity_id
_entity_poly.type
_entity_poly.pdbx_seq_one_letter_code
_entity_poly.pdbx_strand_id
1 'polypeptide(L)'
;SEYIRTLHSLGEWNDDTNKRVENFFKKYRSTFEKMQQEGRNGGHGVTIDFLLMNMEFNRIKEIASQAQEIEREKEKVRTPITAFLNTVNDFFGIGEDKKHISISNEGKIRVEADSPHRKLSLYSLSSGEKQIIIIFACLIFGLPVGQSGIYIIDEPEASLHLAWQKSFVESIRRVNNSIQLIFATHAPEIIGKYSDHAVKLQKKINPLAKEMDDMYDE
;
A
#
# COMPACT_ATOMS: atom_id res chain seq x y z
N SER A 1 22.69 16.49 7.76
CA SER A 1 21.63 17.31 7.16
C SER A 1 20.68 16.42 6.37
N GLU A 2 19.44 16.83 6.25
CA GLU A 2 18.37 16.12 5.51
C GLU A 2 18.78 15.85 4.06
N TYR A 3 19.42 16.80 3.40
CA TYR A 3 19.93 16.68 2.03
C TYR A 3 20.95 15.53 1.86
N ILE A 4 21.81 15.31 2.82
CA ILE A 4 22.80 14.20 2.76
C ILE A 4 22.07 12.86 2.83
N ARG A 5 21.05 12.71 3.68
CA ARG A 5 20.24 11.48 3.78
C ARG A 5 19.50 11.19 2.48
N THR A 6 18.93 12.22 1.86
CA THR A 6 18.21 12.09 0.58
C THR A 6 19.15 11.70 -0.56
N LEU A 7 20.34 12.29 -0.61
CA LEU A 7 21.34 11.92 -1.61
C LEU A 7 21.84 10.48 -1.42
N HIS A 8 21.89 9.97 -0.19
CA HIS A 8 22.22 8.58 0.11
C HIS A 8 21.17 7.59 -0.41
N SER A 9 19.89 7.99 -0.51
CA SER A 9 18.83 7.10 -1.02
C SER A 9 18.84 6.93 -2.54
N LEU A 10 19.62 7.73 -3.27
CA LEU A 10 19.66 7.73 -4.75
C LEU A 10 20.52 6.64 -5.41
N GLY A 11 21.21 5.80 -4.64
CA GLY A 11 22.01 4.72 -5.21
C GLY A 11 23.38 4.52 -4.56
N GLU A 12 24.30 3.84 -5.25
CA GLU A 12 25.64 3.49 -4.77
C GLU A 12 26.49 4.72 -4.40
N TRP A 13 26.26 5.20 -3.22
CA TRP A 13 26.98 6.32 -2.63
C TRP A 13 28.16 5.78 -1.82
N ASN A 14 29.38 5.97 -2.31
CA ASN A 14 30.57 5.50 -1.62
C ASN A 14 31.08 6.50 -0.57
N ASP A 15 31.97 6.01 0.32
CA ASP A 15 32.52 6.82 1.40
C ASP A 15 33.30 8.04 0.91
N ASP A 16 33.89 8.00 -0.28
CA ASP A 16 34.61 9.13 -0.86
C ASP A 16 33.65 10.26 -1.25
N THR A 17 32.51 9.91 -1.86
CA THR A 17 31.46 10.87 -2.22
C THR A 17 30.87 11.53 -0.96
N ASN A 18 30.66 10.75 0.10
CA ASN A 18 30.21 11.28 1.40
C ASN A 18 31.18 12.33 1.95
N LYS A 19 32.46 12.02 2.01
CA LYS A 19 33.49 12.94 2.50
C LYS A 19 33.57 14.21 1.66
N ARG A 20 33.44 14.11 0.35
CA ARG A 20 33.45 15.26 -0.57
C ARG A 20 32.26 16.19 -0.30
N VAL A 21 31.06 15.65 -0.15
CA VAL A 21 29.85 16.42 0.14
C VAL A 21 29.92 17.05 1.52
N GLU A 22 30.34 16.31 2.55
CA GLU A 22 30.53 16.86 3.89
C GLU A 22 31.54 18.00 3.93
N ASN A 23 32.68 17.84 3.24
CA ASN A 23 33.70 18.87 3.14
C ASN A 23 33.19 20.11 2.43
N PHE A 24 32.38 19.92 1.35
CA PHE A 24 31.73 21.03 0.67
C PHE A 24 30.83 21.82 1.62
N PHE A 25 29.94 21.16 2.38
CA PHE A 25 29.05 21.83 3.33
C PHE A 25 29.80 22.51 4.48
N LYS A 26 30.90 21.93 4.98
CA LYS A 26 31.77 22.57 5.98
C LYS A 26 32.37 23.85 5.43
N LYS A 27 32.93 23.80 4.23
CA LYS A 27 33.53 24.94 3.55
C LYS A 27 32.48 26.04 3.27
N TYR A 28 31.30 25.66 2.77
CA TYR A 28 30.21 26.59 2.51
C TYR A 28 29.80 27.32 3.79
N ARG A 29 29.59 26.63 4.90
CA ARG A 29 29.22 27.23 6.17
C ARG A 29 30.30 28.21 6.67
N SER A 30 31.55 27.81 6.67
CA SER A 30 32.65 28.66 7.14
C SER A 30 32.81 29.95 6.29
N THR A 31 32.62 29.84 4.98
CA THR A 31 32.66 31.00 4.06
C THR A 31 31.48 31.93 4.30
N PHE A 32 30.29 31.36 4.50
CA PHE A 32 29.09 32.14 4.81
C PHE A 32 29.20 32.90 6.12
N GLU A 33 29.73 32.25 7.17
CA GLU A 33 29.97 32.87 8.50
C GLU A 33 30.98 34.03 8.41
N LYS A 34 32.07 33.85 7.65
CA LYS A 34 33.06 34.94 7.40
C LYS A 34 32.42 36.12 6.70
N MET A 35 31.62 35.90 5.64
CA MET A 35 30.91 36.96 4.95
C MET A 35 29.95 37.73 5.86
N GLN A 36 29.24 37.05 6.76
CA GLN A 36 28.35 37.73 7.71
C GLN A 36 29.13 38.63 8.72
N GLN A 37 30.33 38.19 9.12
CA GLN A 37 31.20 38.98 9.99
C GLN A 37 31.79 40.18 9.28
N GLU A 38 32.26 40.03 8.05
CA GLU A 38 32.79 41.11 7.22
C GLU A 38 31.72 42.17 6.87
N GLY A 39 30.51 41.71 6.53
CA GLY A 39 29.37 42.59 6.26
C GLY A 39 28.97 43.45 7.47
N ARG A 40 29.15 42.96 8.70
CA ARG A 40 28.95 43.74 9.93
C ARG A 40 30.02 44.81 10.18
N ASN A 41 31.21 44.62 9.61
CA ASN A 41 32.35 45.53 9.77
C ASN A 41 32.49 46.52 8.58
N GLY A 42 31.44 46.68 7.73
CA GLY A 42 31.42 47.64 6.63
C GLY A 42 32.14 47.20 5.37
N GLY A 43 32.59 45.93 5.29
CA GLY A 43 33.21 45.34 4.09
C GLY A 43 32.13 44.96 3.06
N HIS A 44 32.20 45.50 1.85
CA HIS A 44 31.32 45.17 0.73
C HIS A 44 32.08 44.26 -0.23
N GLY A 45 31.96 42.94 -0.06
CA GLY A 45 32.64 42.05 -0.97
C GLY A 45 32.01 40.65 -1.02
N VAL A 46 31.05 40.46 -1.92
CA VAL A 46 30.70 39.10 -2.36
C VAL A 46 31.85 38.61 -3.27
N THR A 47 32.63 37.65 -2.78
CA THR A 47 33.71 37.09 -3.58
C THR A 47 33.17 36.16 -4.68
N ILE A 48 33.88 36.09 -5.82
CA ILE A 48 33.53 35.18 -6.92
C ILE A 48 33.45 33.73 -6.40
N ASP A 49 34.34 33.33 -5.51
CA ASP A 49 34.34 32.01 -4.89
C ASP A 49 33.05 31.72 -4.11
N PHE A 50 32.48 32.70 -3.43
CA PHE A 50 31.21 32.56 -2.74
C PHE A 50 30.04 32.42 -3.73
N LEU A 51 30.03 33.17 -4.81
CA LEU A 51 29.01 33.04 -5.86
C LEU A 51 29.02 31.66 -6.49
N LEU A 52 30.22 31.16 -6.86
CA LEU A 52 30.37 29.81 -7.42
C LEU A 52 29.91 28.74 -6.42
N MET A 53 30.31 28.88 -5.14
CA MET A 53 29.89 27.96 -4.10
C MET A 53 28.37 28.00 -3.86
N ASN A 54 27.75 29.16 -3.95
CA ASN A 54 26.29 29.30 -3.81
C ASN A 54 25.55 28.67 -5.01
N MET A 55 26.08 28.80 -6.22
CA MET A 55 25.55 28.11 -7.42
C MET A 55 25.61 26.58 -7.25
N GLU A 56 26.74 26.04 -6.81
CA GLU A 56 26.88 24.59 -6.52
C GLU A 56 25.95 24.14 -5.40
N PHE A 57 25.80 24.92 -4.34
CA PHE A 57 24.84 24.64 -3.27
C PHE A 57 23.39 24.56 -3.78
N ASN A 58 22.98 25.53 -4.59
CA ASN A 58 21.64 25.55 -5.17
C ASN A 58 21.42 24.34 -6.10
N ARG A 59 22.43 23.96 -6.87
CA ARG A 59 22.38 22.76 -7.73
C ARG A 59 22.22 21.49 -6.93
N ILE A 60 22.98 21.32 -5.84
CA ILE A 60 22.86 20.17 -4.93
C ILE A 60 21.48 20.14 -4.28
N LYS A 61 20.95 21.30 -3.88
CA LYS A 61 19.62 21.43 -3.30
C LYS A 61 18.53 21.01 -4.29
N GLU A 62 18.65 21.41 -5.54
CA GLU A 62 17.69 21.06 -6.60
C GLU A 62 17.69 19.56 -6.87
N ILE A 63 18.88 18.94 -7.02
CA ILE A 63 19.02 17.50 -7.19
C ILE A 63 18.41 16.75 -5.99
N ALA A 64 18.67 17.18 -4.77
CA ALA A 64 18.09 16.57 -3.57
C ALA A 64 16.56 16.70 -3.52
N SER A 65 16.01 17.83 -3.96
CA SER A 65 14.55 18.04 -4.05
C SER A 65 13.91 17.11 -5.08
N GLN A 66 14.52 16.99 -6.26
CA GLN A 66 14.03 16.07 -7.30
C GLN A 66 14.10 14.61 -6.83
N ALA A 67 15.15 14.25 -6.12
CA ALA A 67 15.30 12.92 -5.54
C ALA A 67 14.20 12.61 -4.50
N GLN A 68 13.86 13.57 -3.66
CA GLN A 68 12.77 13.41 -2.68
C GLN A 68 11.43 13.21 -3.38
N GLU A 69 11.18 13.95 -4.45
CA GLU A 69 9.94 13.80 -5.22
C GLU A 69 9.86 12.42 -5.89
N ILE A 70 10.95 11.94 -6.49
CA ILE A 70 11.01 10.58 -7.06
C ILE A 70 10.74 9.53 -5.98
N GLU A 71 11.31 9.68 -4.79
CA GLU A 71 11.10 8.70 -3.71
C GLU A 71 9.65 8.74 -3.18
N ARG A 72 9.04 9.92 -3.10
CA ARG A 72 7.61 10.06 -2.79
C ARG A 72 6.71 9.36 -3.82
N GLU A 73 7.01 9.56 -5.10
CA GLU A 73 6.24 8.90 -6.18
C GLU A 73 6.41 7.37 -6.13
N LYS A 74 7.62 6.88 -5.89
CA LYS A 74 7.88 5.45 -5.70
C LYS A 74 7.08 4.90 -4.52
N GLU A 75 7.04 5.61 -3.39
CA GLU A 75 6.34 5.15 -2.18
C GLU A 75 4.81 5.12 -2.39
N LYS A 76 4.25 6.08 -3.15
CA LYS A 76 2.81 6.05 -3.52
C LYS A 76 2.43 4.76 -4.27
N VAL A 77 3.32 4.26 -5.12
CA VAL A 77 3.11 3.00 -5.86
C VAL A 77 3.41 1.79 -4.98
N ARG A 78 4.48 1.84 -4.20
CA ARG A 78 4.97 0.73 -3.39
C ARG A 78 4.04 0.38 -2.23
N THR A 79 3.51 1.38 -1.55
CA THR A 79 2.66 1.21 -0.37
C THR A 79 1.41 0.34 -0.66
N PRO A 80 0.59 0.61 -1.68
CA PRO A 80 -0.56 -0.24 -1.99
C PRO A 80 -0.15 -1.65 -2.44
N ILE A 81 0.95 -1.79 -3.18
CA ILE A 81 1.47 -3.10 -3.58
C ILE A 81 1.87 -3.93 -2.35
N THR A 82 2.60 -3.32 -1.42
CA THR A 82 3.03 -3.98 -0.18
C THR A 82 1.83 -4.35 0.69
N ALA A 83 0.84 -3.47 0.82
CA ALA A 83 -0.39 -3.75 1.55
C ALA A 83 -1.15 -4.93 0.93
N PHE A 84 -1.26 -4.98 -0.39
CA PHE A 84 -1.88 -6.08 -1.12
C PHE A 84 -1.16 -7.41 -0.87
N LEU A 85 0.16 -7.44 -1.08
CA LEU A 85 0.95 -8.66 -0.90
C LEU A 85 0.87 -9.18 0.54
N ASN A 86 1.02 -8.30 1.53
CA ASN A 86 0.94 -8.68 2.94
C ASN A 86 -0.44 -9.26 3.27
N THR A 87 -1.52 -8.59 2.83
CA THR A 87 -2.89 -9.03 3.13
C THR A 87 -3.18 -10.39 2.50
N VAL A 88 -2.84 -10.60 1.22
CA VAL A 88 -3.07 -11.91 0.57
C VAL A 88 -2.19 -13.00 1.18
N ASN A 89 -0.95 -12.69 1.52
CA ASN A 89 -0.05 -13.64 2.18
C ASN A 89 -0.50 -14.01 3.60
N ASP A 90 -1.15 -13.10 4.33
CA ASP A 90 -1.79 -13.43 5.61
C ASP A 90 -2.83 -14.55 5.44
N PHE A 91 -3.64 -14.52 4.38
CA PHE A 91 -4.59 -15.59 4.06
C PHE A 91 -3.90 -16.86 3.60
N PHE A 92 -2.96 -16.74 2.68
CA PHE A 92 -2.27 -17.89 2.08
C PHE A 92 -1.35 -18.62 3.08
N GLY A 93 -0.97 -17.97 4.16
CA GLY A 93 -0.25 -18.56 5.28
C GLY A 93 -1.10 -19.38 6.25
N ILE A 94 -2.45 -19.35 6.09
CA ILE A 94 -3.38 -20.10 6.93
C ILE A 94 -3.64 -21.49 6.34
N GLY A 95 -3.50 -22.53 7.15
CA GLY A 95 -3.75 -23.92 6.74
C GLY A 95 -2.50 -24.73 6.50
N GLU A 96 -2.67 -25.92 5.91
CA GLU A 96 -1.59 -26.89 5.68
C GLU A 96 -0.85 -26.57 4.36
N ASP A 97 -1.59 -26.21 3.31
CA ASP A 97 -1.07 -25.89 1.98
C ASP A 97 -0.67 -24.41 1.88
N LYS A 98 0.32 -24.01 2.67
CA LYS A 98 0.81 -22.63 2.69
C LYS A 98 1.39 -22.23 1.34
N LYS A 99 1.02 -21.03 0.92
CA LYS A 99 1.50 -20.40 -0.31
C LYS A 99 1.94 -18.98 -0.04
N HIS A 100 2.76 -18.47 -0.92
CA HIS A 100 3.24 -17.10 -0.87
C HIS A 100 3.13 -16.45 -2.23
N ILE A 101 2.61 -15.22 -2.29
CA ILE A 101 2.63 -14.41 -3.50
C ILE A 101 3.68 -13.33 -3.39
N SER A 102 4.34 -13.06 -4.50
CA SER A 102 5.32 -11.99 -4.64
C SER A 102 5.21 -11.35 -6.01
N ILE A 103 5.84 -10.18 -6.17
CA ILE A 103 5.97 -9.52 -7.48
C ILE A 103 7.43 -9.55 -7.88
N SER A 104 7.72 -10.03 -9.10
CA SER A 104 9.07 -10.02 -9.65
C SER A 104 9.49 -8.61 -10.04
N ASN A 105 10.80 -8.43 -10.29
CA ASN A 105 11.35 -7.15 -10.80
C ASN A 105 10.74 -6.72 -12.15
N GLU A 106 10.12 -7.67 -12.87
CA GLU A 106 9.41 -7.43 -14.14
C GLU A 106 7.92 -7.08 -13.95
N GLY A 107 7.46 -6.93 -12.68
CA GLY A 107 6.06 -6.64 -12.35
C GLY A 107 5.10 -7.84 -12.46
N LYS A 108 5.62 -9.07 -12.59
CA LYS A 108 4.78 -10.29 -12.70
C LYS A 108 4.50 -10.88 -11.33
N ILE A 109 3.25 -11.24 -11.09
CA ILE A 109 2.87 -11.98 -9.88
C ILE A 109 3.44 -13.39 -9.96
N ARG A 110 4.10 -13.83 -8.89
CA ARG A 110 4.60 -15.18 -8.67
C ARG A 110 3.90 -15.79 -7.49
N VAL A 111 3.58 -17.06 -7.60
CA VAL A 111 3.01 -17.87 -6.51
C VAL A 111 3.95 -19.03 -6.24
N GLU A 112 4.28 -19.23 -4.99
CA GLU A 112 5.15 -20.33 -4.54
C GLU A 112 4.45 -21.09 -3.44
N ALA A 113 4.51 -22.43 -3.49
CA ALA A 113 4.07 -23.29 -2.39
C ALA A 113 5.24 -23.55 -1.45
N ASP A 114 4.98 -23.56 -0.15
CA ASP A 114 6.03 -23.78 0.85
C ASP A 114 6.48 -25.24 0.90
N SER A 115 5.56 -26.17 0.70
CA SER A 115 5.88 -27.62 0.79
C SER A 115 5.12 -28.44 -0.25
N PRO A 116 5.81 -29.09 -1.20
CA PRO A 116 7.22 -28.88 -1.55
C PRO A 116 7.42 -27.51 -2.22
N HIS A 117 8.57 -26.88 -2.01
CA HIS A 117 8.90 -25.60 -2.64
C HIS A 117 8.79 -25.69 -4.15
N ARG A 118 7.76 -25.10 -4.72
CA ARG A 118 7.53 -25.08 -6.15
C ARG A 118 6.82 -23.80 -6.60
N LYS A 119 7.16 -23.35 -7.78
CA LYS A 119 6.43 -22.26 -8.45
C LYS A 119 5.11 -22.79 -8.96
N LEU A 120 4.06 -22.03 -8.71
CA LEU A 120 2.71 -22.35 -9.15
C LEU A 120 2.25 -21.35 -10.19
N SER A 121 1.41 -21.82 -11.11
CA SER A 121 0.67 -20.93 -12.01
C SER A 121 -0.48 -20.29 -11.25
N LEU A 122 -0.83 -19.02 -11.56
CA LEU A 122 -2.04 -18.38 -11.06
C LEU A 122 -3.31 -19.19 -11.41
N TYR A 123 -3.30 -19.91 -12.52
CA TYR A 123 -4.42 -20.77 -12.93
C TYR A 123 -4.63 -21.98 -12.01
N SER A 124 -3.57 -22.44 -11.34
CA SER A 124 -3.63 -23.59 -10.41
C SER A 124 -4.14 -23.23 -9.02
N LEU A 125 -4.37 -21.94 -8.74
CA LEU A 125 -4.99 -21.48 -7.50
C LEU A 125 -6.44 -21.96 -7.41
N SER A 126 -6.89 -22.27 -6.19
CA SER A 126 -8.29 -22.59 -5.90
C SER A 126 -9.21 -21.40 -6.17
N SER A 127 -10.51 -21.64 -6.23
CA SER A 127 -11.51 -20.58 -6.37
C SER A 127 -11.44 -19.55 -5.22
N GLY A 128 -11.31 -20.02 -3.98
CA GLY A 128 -11.18 -19.16 -2.81
C GLY A 128 -9.91 -18.32 -2.83
N GLU A 129 -8.76 -18.89 -3.24
CA GLU A 129 -7.50 -18.14 -3.38
C GLU A 129 -7.61 -17.04 -4.44
N LYS A 130 -8.22 -17.35 -5.59
CA LYS A 130 -8.49 -16.34 -6.62
C LYS A 130 -9.43 -15.26 -6.13
N GLN A 131 -10.46 -15.64 -5.39
CA GLN A 131 -11.43 -14.70 -4.82
C GLN A 131 -10.76 -13.72 -3.85
N ILE A 132 -9.91 -14.18 -2.93
CA ILE A 132 -9.12 -13.32 -2.03
C ILE A 132 -8.26 -12.34 -2.82
N ILE A 133 -7.53 -12.82 -3.84
CA ILE A 133 -6.72 -11.95 -4.70
C ILE A 133 -7.57 -10.86 -5.34
N ILE A 134 -8.70 -11.22 -5.94
CA ILE A 134 -9.58 -10.28 -6.65
C ILE A 134 -10.17 -9.25 -5.70
N ILE A 135 -10.74 -9.69 -4.57
CA ILE A 135 -11.38 -8.79 -3.61
C ILE A 135 -10.37 -7.77 -3.07
N PHE A 136 -9.19 -8.22 -2.62
CA PHE A 136 -8.19 -7.31 -2.08
C PHE A 136 -7.50 -6.46 -3.16
N ALA A 137 -7.38 -6.95 -4.38
CA ALA A 137 -6.93 -6.12 -5.49
C ALA A 137 -7.94 -4.99 -5.79
N CYS A 138 -9.23 -5.30 -5.88
CA CYS A 138 -10.28 -4.29 -6.08
C CYS A 138 -10.34 -3.29 -4.91
N LEU A 139 -10.18 -3.77 -3.68
CA LEU A 139 -10.23 -2.94 -2.49
C LEU A 139 -9.04 -1.96 -2.39
N ILE A 140 -7.85 -2.42 -2.73
CA ILE A 140 -6.60 -1.65 -2.55
C ILE A 140 -6.30 -0.76 -3.75
N PHE A 141 -6.54 -1.26 -4.96
CA PHE A 141 -6.23 -0.53 -6.19
C PHE A 141 -7.44 0.18 -6.81
N GLY A 142 -8.66 -0.21 -6.42
CA GLY A 142 -9.90 0.38 -6.94
C GLY A 142 -10.27 1.73 -6.34
N LEU A 143 -9.80 2.03 -5.12
CA LEU A 143 -9.97 3.32 -4.46
C LEU A 143 -8.62 3.82 -3.96
N PRO A 144 -8.32 5.11 -4.10
CA PRO A 144 -7.16 5.70 -3.45
C PRO A 144 -7.19 5.46 -1.94
N VAL A 145 -6.03 5.15 -1.35
CA VAL A 145 -5.90 4.88 0.09
C VAL A 145 -6.48 6.02 0.91
N GLY A 146 -7.36 5.69 1.87
CA GLY A 146 -8.00 6.66 2.76
C GLY A 146 -9.23 7.38 2.18
N GLN A 147 -9.63 7.08 0.94
CA GLN A 147 -10.92 7.57 0.42
C GLN A 147 -12.08 6.74 0.94
N SER A 148 -13.20 7.44 1.19
CA SER A 148 -14.48 6.82 1.54
C SER A 148 -15.12 6.21 0.30
N GLY A 149 -15.78 5.08 0.47
CA GLY A 149 -16.52 4.40 -0.59
C GLY A 149 -17.46 3.36 -0.02
N ILE A 150 -18.28 2.78 -0.86
CA ILE A 150 -19.19 1.69 -0.49
C ILE A 150 -18.73 0.44 -1.25
N TYR A 151 -18.48 -0.63 -0.51
CA TYR A 151 -18.21 -1.95 -1.05
C TYR A 151 -19.38 -2.88 -0.76
N ILE A 152 -19.98 -3.41 -1.81
CA ILE A 152 -21.08 -4.39 -1.74
C ILE A 152 -20.53 -5.72 -2.23
N ILE A 153 -20.58 -6.74 -1.39
CA ILE A 153 -20.11 -8.09 -1.74
C ILE A 153 -21.24 -9.07 -1.42
N ASP A 154 -21.63 -9.82 -2.42
CA ASP A 154 -22.60 -10.89 -2.31
C ASP A 154 -21.87 -12.21 -2.08
N GLU A 155 -22.33 -12.99 -1.08
CA GLU A 155 -21.75 -14.29 -0.71
C GLU A 155 -20.22 -14.27 -0.56
N PRO A 156 -19.64 -13.36 0.26
CA PRO A 156 -18.17 -13.29 0.39
C PRO A 156 -17.53 -14.58 0.89
N GLU A 157 -18.29 -15.43 1.56
CA GLU A 157 -17.88 -16.76 2.03
C GLU A 157 -17.78 -17.82 0.94
N ALA A 158 -18.37 -17.58 -0.22
CA ALA A 158 -18.35 -18.56 -1.29
C ALA A 158 -16.90 -18.99 -1.60
N SER A 159 -16.65 -20.28 -1.54
CA SER A 159 -15.31 -20.88 -1.75
C SER A 159 -14.23 -20.50 -0.72
N LEU A 160 -14.52 -19.74 0.34
CA LEU A 160 -13.55 -19.42 1.36
C LEU A 160 -13.52 -20.47 2.47
N HIS A 161 -12.30 -20.87 2.86
CA HIS A 161 -12.10 -21.71 4.02
C HIS A 161 -12.60 -21.02 5.30
N LEU A 162 -13.14 -21.77 6.27
CA LEU A 162 -13.70 -21.25 7.50
C LEU A 162 -12.77 -20.30 8.27
N ALA A 163 -11.48 -20.64 8.32
CA ALA A 163 -10.49 -19.78 8.97
C ALA A 163 -10.32 -18.42 8.25
N TRP A 164 -10.48 -18.39 6.93
CA TRP A 164 -10.44 -17.17 6.15
C TRP A 164 -11.69 -16.31 6.35
N GLN A 165 -12.88 -16.93 6.43
CA GLN A 165 -14.13 -16.24 6.71
C GLN A 165 -14.04 -15.45 8.02
N LYS A 166 -13.47 -16.04 9.08
CA LYS A 166 -13.31 -15.40 10.40
C LYS A 166 -12.41 -14.16 10.38
N SER A 167 -11.41 -14.12 9.52
CA SER A 167 -10.45 -13.00 9.41
C SER A 167 -10.83 -11.99 8.33
N PHE A 168 -11.83 -12.29 7.49
CA PHE A 168 -12.12 -11.56 6.28
C PHE A 168 -12.45 -10.07 6.53
N VAL A 169 -13.44 -9.81 7.36
CA VAL A 169 -13.89 -8.43 7.66
C VAL A 169 -12.80 -7.60 8.34
N GLU A 170 -12.06 -8.22 9.27
CA GLU A 170 -10.96 -7.54 9.96
C GLU A 170 -9.84 -7.18 8.98
N SER A 171 -9.53 -8.05 8.04
CA SER A 171 -8.50 -7.79 7.03
C SER A 171 -8.90 -6.66 6.10
N ILE A 172 -10.17 -6.58 5.69
CA ILE A 172 -10.67 -5.44 4.91
C ILE A 172 -10.54 -4.14 5.70
N ARG A 173 -10.97 -4.13 6.97
CA ARG A 173 -10.89 -2.93 7.81
C ARG A 173 -9.46 -2.49 8.10
N ARG A 174 -8.51 -3.43 8.18
CA ARG A 174 -7.09 -3.12 8.34
C ARG A 174 -6.53 -2.39 7.10
N VAL A 175 -6.99 -2.77 5.93
CA VAL A 175 -6.58 -2.16 4.65
C VAL A 175 -7.20 -0.78 4.48
N ASN A 176 -8.49 -0.65 4.74
CA ASN A 176 -9.19 0.63 4.63
C ASN A 176 -10.40 0.67 5.60
N ASN A 177 -10.30 1.46 6.66
CA ASN A 177 -11.34 1.62 7.66
C ASN A 177 -12.36 2.72 7.32
N SER A 178 -12.14 3.47 6.23
CA SER A 178 -13.00 4.59 5.82
C SER A 178 -14.11 4.16 4.86
N ILE A 179 -14.14 2.90 4.45
CA ILE A 179 -15.16 2.36 3.56
C ILE A 179 -16.36 1.82 4.34
N GLN A 180 -17.54 1.95 3.74
CA GLN A 180 -18.74 1.25 4.18
C GLN A 180 -18.80 -0.13 3.51
N LEU A 181 -18.95 -1.18 4.32
CA LEU A 181 -19.11 -2.55 3.85
C LEU A 181 -20.55 -2.97 3.93
N ILE A 182 -21.08 -3.52 2.86
CA ILE A 182 -22.43 -4.13 2.80
C ILE A 182 -22.22 -5.56 2.27
N PHE A 183 -22.58 -6.55 3.09
CA PHE A 183 -22.50 -7.97 2.71
C PHE A 183 -23.88 -8.58 2.68
N ALA A 184 -24.20 -9.33 1.62
CA ALA A 184 -25.24 -10.34 1.64
C ALA A 184 -24.54 -11.68 1.94
N THR A 185 -24.85 -12.31 3.07
CA THR A 185 -24.12 -13.49 3.53
C THR A 185 -25.01 -14.44 4.30
N HIS A 186 -24.72 -15.73 4.19
CA HIS A 186 -25.32 -16.81 5.00
C HIS A 186 -24.36 -17.31 6.09
N ALA A 187 -23.10 -16.86 6.10
CA ALA A 187 -22.06 -17.36 7.00
C ALA A 187 -22.01 -16.57 8.30
N PRO A 188 -22.31 -17.19 9.45
CA PRO A 188 -22.14 -16.58 10.77
C PRO A 188 -20.72 -16.10 11.03
N GLU A 189 -19.72 -16.77 10.45
CA GLU A 189 -18.31 -16.46 10.60
C GLU A 189 -17.91 -15.14 9.95
N ILE A 190 -18.57 -14.76 8.84
CA ILE A 190 -18.39 -13.44 8.20
C ILE A 190 -18.98 -12.36 9.10
N ILE A 191 -20.15 -12.62 9.69
CA ILE A 191 -20.81 -11.67 10.58
C ILE A 191 -19.96 -11.47 11.86
N GLY A 192 -19.49 -12.55 12.47
CA GLY A 192 -18.62 -12.55 13.63
C GLY A 192 -19.09 -11.59 14.73
N LYS A 193 -18.22 -10.67 15.14
CA LYS A 193 -18.52 -9.66 16.17
C LYS A 193 -19.44 -8.51 15.70
N TYR A 194 -19.84 -8.50 14.45
CA TYR A 194 -20.70 -7.45 13.87
C TYR A 194 -22.17 -7.84 13.81
N SER A 195 -22.61 -8.81 14.62
CA SER A 195 -24.00 -9.28 14.70
C SER A 195 -25.01 -8.15 14.92
N ASP A 196 -24.64 -7.12 15.68
CA ASP A 196 -25.51 -5.97 15.97
C ASP A 196 -25.77 -5.08 14.72
N HIS A 197 -24.97 -5.27 13.67
CA HIS A 197 -25.15 -4.58 12.38
C HIS A 197 -25.83 -5.48 11.34
N ALA A 198 -26.17 -6.71 11.71
CA ALA A 198 -26.80 -7.65 10.80
C ALA A 198 -28.31 -7.39 10.68
N VAL A 199 -28.79 -7.27 9.45
CA VAL A 199 -30.22 -7.14 9.14
C VAL A 199 -30.73 -8.45 8.57
N LYS A 200 -31.67 -9.09 9.27
CA LYS A 200 -32.28 -10.32 8.80
C LYS A 200 -33.34 -10.01 7.75
N LEU A 201 -33.10 -10.44 6.51
CA LEU A 201 -34.06 -10.32 5.45
C LEU A 201 -35.19 -11.37 5.64
N GLN A 202 -36.42 -10.91 5.78
CA GLN A 202 -37.59 -11.79 5.79
C GLN A 202 -38.23 -11.78 4.42
N LYS A 203 -38.50 -12.96 3.87
CA LYS A 203 -39.29 -13.09 2.66
C LYS A 203 -40.74 -12.61 2.94
N LYS A 204 -41.11 -11.41 2.48
CA LYS A 204 -42.51 -11.02 2.43
C LYS A 204 -43.16 -11.90 1.36
N ILE A 205 -43.88 -12.93 1.78
CA ILE A 205 -44.76 -13.70 0.89
C ILE A 205 -45.86 -12.72 0.46
N ASN A 206 -45.87 -12.37 -0.83
CA ASN A 206 -46.99 -11.60 -1.38
C ASN A 206 -48.25 -12.42 -1.23
N PRO A 207 -49.29 -11.97 -0.50
CA PRO A 207 -50.51 -12.75 -0.31
C PRO A 207 -51.12 -13.20 -1.64
N LEU A 208 -51.01 -12.36 -2.69
CA LEU A 208 -51.53 -12.67 -4.03
C LEU A 208 -50.77 -13.81 -4.72
N ALA A 209 -49.48 -14.03 -4.42
CA ALA A 209 -48.75 -15.16 -4.99
C ALA A 209 -49.17 -16.49 -4.36
N LYS A 210 -49.59 -16.47 -3.10
CA LYS A 210 -50.06 -17.67 -2.41
C LYS A 210 -51.43 -18.12 -2.95
N GLU A 211 -52.33 -17.17 -3.26
CA GLU A 211 -53.63 -17.46 -3.88
C GLU A 211 -53.47 -18.04 -5.30
N MET A 212 -52.41 -17.67 -6.01
CA MET A 212 -52.15 -18.25 -7.35
C MET A 212 -51.57 -19.65 -7.28
N ASP A 213 -50.67 -19.96 -6.35
CA ASP A 213 -50.13 -21.31 -6.16
C ASP A 213 -51.21 -22.30 -5.71
N ASP A 214 -52.08 -21.88 -4.79
CA ASP A 214 -53.23 -22.69 -4.31
C ASP A 214 -54.30 -22.96 -5.42
N MET A 215 -54.33 -22.18 -6.50
CA MET A 215 -55.28 -22.32 -7.61
C MET A 215 -54.78 -23.29 -8.71
N TYR A 216 -53.50 -23.66 -8.71
CA TYR A 216 -52.92 -24.63 -9.65
C TYR A 216 -52.72 -26.03 -9.07
N ASP A 217 -52.98 -26.22 -7.75
CA ASP A 217 -52.91 -27.52 -7.06
C ASP A 217 -54.28 -28.22 -6.91
N GLU A 218 -55.36 -27.70 -7.51
CA GLU A 218 -56.65 -28.37 -7.71
C GLU A 218 -56.77 -28.91 -9.17
#